data_08bb973b28950e93eda8d996a64295a2
#
_entry.id   08bb973b28950e93eda8d996a64295a2
#
_cell.length_a   1.000
_cell.length_b   1.000
_cell.length_c   1.000
_cell.angle_alpha   90.00
_cell.angle_beta   90.00
_cell.angle_gamma   90.00
#
_symmetry.space_group_name_H-M   'P 1'
#
loop_
_entity.id
_entity.type
_entity.pdbx_description
1 polymer ?
#
loop_
_entity_poly.entity_id
_entity_poly.type
_entity_poly.pdbx_seq_one_letter_code
_entity_poly.pdbx_strand_id
1 'polypeptide(L)'
;MSEVVSVISEHGDRAKLLAGGTDIIVQLREGLREADVVVDIKKIDEVTSFKYSEENGLSLGAAVACYHLYEHPELSRLYGALADSTHIIGGWQIQ
;
A
#
# COMPACT_ATOMS: atom_id res chain seq x y z
N MET A 1 -7.78 -5.16 -10.82
CA MET A 1 -8.72 -4.80 -9.72
C MET A 1 -10.03 -5.57 -9.71
N SER A 2 -10.65 -5.84 -10.84
CA SER A 2 -11.93 -6.56 -10.88
C SER A 2 -11.89 -7.93 -10.19
N GLU A 3 -10.82 -8.69 -10.37
CA GLU A 3 -10.62 -9.98 -9.70
C GLU A 3 -10.52 -9.81 -8.17
N VAL A 4 -9.83 -8.78 -7.70
CA VAL A 4 -9.71 -8.49 -6.26
C VAL A 4 -11.08 -8.20 -5.67
N VAL A 5 -11.87 -7.35 -6.33
CA VAL A 5 -13.23 -7.02 -5.90
C VAL A 5 -14.10 -8.26 -5.84
N SER A 6 -14.01 -9.15 -6.85
CA SER A 6 -14.75 -10.41 -6.86
C SER A 6 -14.39 -11.31 -5.68
N VAL A 7 -13.11 -11.47 -5.39
CA VAL A 7 -12.64 -12.30 -4.28
C VAL A 7 -13.11 -11.74 -2.93
N ILE A 8 -13.00 -10.42 -2.73
CA ILE A 8 -13.48 -9.77 -1.51
C ILE A 8 -15.00 -9.93 -1.35
N SER A 9 -15.74 -9.76 -2.45
CA SER A 9 -17.20 -9.92 -2.43
C SER A 9 -17.63 -11.34 -2.09
N GLU A 10 -16.89 -12.34 -2.56
CA GLU A 10 -17.16 -13.75 -2.30
C GLU A 10 -16.82 -14.18 -0.88
N HIS A 11 -15.66 -13.75 -0.36
CA HIS A 11 -15.11 -14.22 0.91
C HIS A 11 -15.33 -13.25 2.09
N GLY A 12 -15.71 -12.00 1.82
CA GLY A 12 -15.95 -10.99 2.86
C GLY A 12 -14.76 -10.82 3.80
N ASP A 13 -15.01 -10.89 5.10
CA ASP A 13 -13.97 -10.74 6.13
C ASP A 13 -12.92 -11.85 6.13
N ARG A 14 -13.18 -12.94 5.43
CA ARG A 14 -12.23 -14.05 5.28
C ARG A 14 -11.20 -13.83 4.16
N ALA A 15 -11.36 -12.78 3.36
CA ALA A 15 -10.36 -12.32 2.40
C ALA A 15 -9.51 -11.21 3.01
N LYS A 16 -8.20 -11.32 2.91
CA LYS A 16 -7.26 -10.30 3.38
C LYS A 16 -6.38 -9.83 2.24
N LEU A 17 -6.12 -8.52 2.20
CA LEU A 17 -5.22 -7.93 1.22
C LEU A 17 -3.79 -7.94 1.75
N LEU A 18 -2.86 -8.31 0.90
CA LEU A 18 -1.43 -8.30 1.17
C LEU A 18 -0.75 -7.26 0.26
N ALA A 19 -0.21 -6.22 0.85
CA ALA A 19 0.66 -5.26 0.15
C ALA A 19 2.11 -5.51 0.55
N GLY A 20 2.66 -4.76 1.51
CA GLY A 20 4.01 -5.02 2.03
C GLY A 20 4.10 -6.24 2.93
N GLY A 21 3.03 -6.57 3.62
CA GLY A 21 2.94 -7.77 4.46
C GLY A 21 3.52 -7.64 5.85
N THR A 22 4.13 -6.53 6.20
CA THR A 22 4.83 -6.35 7.48
C THR A 22 3.93 -6.43 8.71
N ASP A 23 2.63 -6.22 8.54
CA ASP A 23 1.62 -6.32 9.60
C ASP A 23 0.74 -7.55 9.42
N ILE A 24 0.12 -7.71 8.26
CA ILE A 24 -0.86 -8.79 8.03
C ILE A 24 -0.23 -10.20 8.16
N ILE A 25 1.01 -10.38 7.72
CA ILE A 25 1.69 -11.68 7.83
C ILE A 25 1.91 -12.03 9.29
N VAL A 26 2.31 -11.07 10.11
CA VAL A 26 2.47 -11.27 11.56
C VAL A 26 1.14 -11.60 12.21
N GLN A 27 0.09 -10.85 11.89
CA GLN A 27 -1.24 -11.08 12.45
C GLN A 27 -1.79 -12.48 12.12
N LEU A 28 -1.58 -12.94 10.90
CA LEU A 28 -2.00 -14.28 10.49
C LEU A 28 -1.19 -15.36 11.19
N ARG A 29 0.12 -15.19 11.29
CA ARG A 29 1.02 -16.13 11.95
C ARG A 29 0.73 -16.26 13.45
N GLU A 30 0.45 -15.15 14.12
CA GLU A 30 0.15 -15.10 15.55
C GLU A 30 -1.31 -15.47 15.87
N GLY A 31 -2.12 -15.77 14.86
CA GLY A 31 -3.53 -16.13 15.05
C GLY A 31 -4.44 -14.97 15.42
N LEU A 32 -3.97 -13.73 15.32
CA LEU A 32 -4.76 -12.53 15.60
C LEU A 32 -5.82 -12.27 14.53
N ARG A 33 -5.59 -12.76 13.33
CA ARG A 33 -6.54 -12.74 12.22
C ARG A 33 -6.56 -14.09 11.52
N GLU A 34 -7.69 -14.40 10.93
CA GLU A 34 -7.87 -15.60 10.11
C GLU A 34 -8.24 -15.21 8.68
N ALA A 35 -7.81 -15.99 7.71
CA ALA A 35 -8.12 -15.77 6.30
C ALA A 35 -8.28 -17.10 5.57
N ASP A 36 -9.28 -17.16 4.69
CA ASP A 36 -9.41 -18.26 3.72
C ASP A 36 -8.63 -17.94 2.46
N VAL A 37 -8.53 -16.64 2.14
CA VAL A 37 -7.84 -16.13 0.94
C VAL A 37 -7.00 -14.92 1.32
N VAL A 38 -5.75 -14.92 0.85
CA VAL A 38 -4.86 -13.75 0.91
C VAL A 38 -4.57 -13.30 -0.51
N VAL A 39 -4.89 -12.04 -0.82
CA VAL A 39 -4.75 -11.47 -2.16
C VAL A 39 -3.55 -10.53 -2.18
N ASP A 40 -2.50 -10.91 -2.90
CA ASP A 40 -1.34 -10.05 -3.13
C ASP A 40 -1.67 -8.98 -4.17
N ILE A 41 -1.71 -7.72 -3.73
CA ILE A 41 -2.06 -6.59 -4.59
C ILE A 41 -0.84 -5.87 -5.18
N LYS A 42 0.38 -6.27 -4.83
CA LYS A 42 1.61 -5.61 -5.31
C LYS A 42 1.86 -5.77 -6.82
N LYS A 43 1.19 -6.69 -7.46
CA LYS A 43 1.29 -6.91 -8.91
C LYS A 43 0.20 -6.21 -9.72
N ILE A 44 -0.63 -5.42 -9.06
CA ILE A 44 -1.73 -4.70 -9.70
C ILE A 44 -1.31 -3.26 -9.96
N ASP A 45 -1.15 -2.89 -11.22
CA ASP A 45 -0.65 -1.57 -11.62
C ASP A 45 -1.51 -0.42 -11.09
N GLU A 46 -2.81 -0.60 -11.02
CA GLU A 46 -3.74 0.42 -10.54
C GLU A 46 -3.45 0.87 -9.10
N VAL A 47 -2.95 -0.02 -8.25
CA VAL A 47 -2.65 0.31 -6.85
C VAL A 47 -1.16 0.49 -6.56
N THR A 48 -0.29 0.18 -7.52
CA THR A 48 1.16 0.36 -7.38
C THR A 48 1.71 1.51 -8.23
N SER A 49 0.87 2.14 -9.03
CA SER A 49 1.28 3.25 -9.88
C SER A 49 1.55 4.51 -9.05
N PHE A 50 2.54 5.26 -9.51
CA PHE A 50 2.99 6.48 -8.87
C PHE A 50 3.35 7.46 -9.98
N LYS A 51 2.58 8.55 -10.10
CA LYS A 51 2.74 9.53 -11.17
C LYS A 51 2.61 10.94 -10.61
N TYR A 52 3.51 11.80 -11.04
CA TYR A 52 3.45 13.23 -10.73
C TYR A 52 3.63 14.05 -12.01
N SER A 53 2.84 15.11 -12.15
CA SER A 53 3.06 16.17 -13.13
C SER A 53 2.58 17.50 -12.56
N GLU A 54 3.18 18.60 -12.99
CA GLU A 54 2.72 19.94 -12.56
C GLU A 54 1.26 20.20 -12.95
N GLU A 55 0.85 19.65 -14.09
CA GLU A 55 -0.48 19.87 -14.64
C GLU A 55 -1.56 19.09 -13.89
N ASN A 56 -1.32 17.83 -13.56
CA ASN A 56 -2.31 16.92 -12.98
C ASN A 56 -2.08 16.62 -11.51
N GLY A 57 -0.96 17.08 -10.93
CA GLY A 57 -0.60 16.80 -9.55
C GLY A 57 -0.11 15.38 -9.32
N LEU A 58 -0.28 14.89 -8.10
CA LEU A 58 0.17 13.57 -7.68
C LEU A 58 -0.95 12.54 -7.77
N SER A 59 -0.70 11.47 -8.51
CA SER A 59 -1.52 10.26 -8.50
C SER A 59 -0.75 9.15 -7.80
N LEU A 60 -1.28 8.66 -6.69
CA LEU A 60 -0.60 7.74 -5.80
C LEU A 60 -1.45 6.49 -5.58
N GLY A 61 -0.94 5.34 -6.00
CA GLY A 61 -1.58 4.06 -5.73
C GLY A 61 -1.47 3.66 -4.26
N ALA A 62 -2.51 3.01 -3.75
CA ALA A 62 -2.62 2.67 -2.32
C ALA A 62 -1.56 1.67 -1.83
N ALA A 63 -0.92 0.93 -2.72
CA ALA A 63 0.10 -0.07 -2.40
C ALA A 63 1.53 0.39 -2.75
N VAL A 64 1.73 1.66 -3.05
CA VAL A 64 3.07 2.23 -3.27
C VAL A 64 3.84 2.24 -1.95
N ALA A 65 5.11 1.81 -1.98
CA ALA A 65 5.95 1.84 -0.79
C ALA A 65 6.27 3.29 -0.38
N CYS A 66 6.25 3.54 0.93
CA CYS A 66 6.42 4.90 1.47
C CYS A 66 7.75 5.55 1.07
N TYR A 67 8.82 4.77 0.95
CA TYR A 67 10.13 5.33 0.59
C TYR A 67 10.14 6.02 -0.78
N HIS A 68 9.30 5.62 -1.71
CA HIS A 68 9.18 6.30 -3.00
C HIS A 68 8.75 7.75 -2.86
N LEU A 69 7.96 8.04 -1.82
CA LEU A 69 7.45 9.39 -1.57
C LEU A 69 8.52 10.32 -1.01
N TYR A 70 9.17 9.93 0.08
CA TYR A 70 10.14 10.81 0.73
C TYR A 70 11.50 10.86 0.00
N GLU A 71 11.81 9.89 -0.83
CA GLU A 71 13.02 9.91 -1.68
C GLU A 71 12.85 10.75 -2.94
N HIS A 72 11.63 11.11 -3.32
CA HIS A 72 11.36 11.91 -4.50
C HIS A 72 11.56 13.40 -4.19
N PRO A 73 12.55 14.10 -4.82
CA PRO A 73 12.89 15.48 -4.44
C PRO A 73 11.74 16.47 -4.60
N GLU A 74 10.98 16.40 -5.69
CA GLU A 74 9.86 17.30 -5.93
C GLU A 74 8.70 17.07 -4.97
N LEU A 75 8.43 15.82 -4.62
CA LEU A 75 7.36 15.49 -3.70
C LEU A 75 7.69 15.93 -2.28
N SER A 76 8.94 15.78 -1.85
CA SER A 76 9.39 16.29 -0.54
C SER A 76 9.25 17.81 -0.45
N ARG A 77 9.44 18.52 -1.55
CA ARG A 77 9.28 19.98 -1.60
C ARG A 77 7.81 20.41 -1.68
N LEU A 78 7.02 19.77 -2.53
CA LEU A 78 5.64 20.19 -2.81
C LEU A 78 4.60 19.59 -1.85
N TYR A 79 4.86 18.39 -1.37
CA TYR A 79 3.98 17.64 -0.48
C TYR A 79 4.72 17.26 0.81
N GLY A 80 5.26 18.27 1.50
CA GLY A 80 6.10 18.09 2.67
C GLY A 80 5.43 17.27 3.78
N ALA A 81 4.16 17.52 4.06
CA ALA A 81 3.42 16.77 5.08
C ALA A 81 3.29 15.29 4.73
N LEU A 82 3.08 14.97 3.45
CA LEU A 82 3.01 13.58 2.98
C LEU A 82 4.37 12.90 3.09
N ALA A 83 5.44 13.56 2.65
CA ALA A 83 6.81 13.05 2.74
C ALA A 83 7.21 12.80 4.20
N ASP A 84 6.96 13.76 5.09
CA ASP A 84 7.30 13.66 6.51
C ASP A 84 6.52 12.51 7.18
N SER A 85 5.22 12.41 6.94
CA SER A 85 4.39 11.36 7.53
C SER A 85 4.82 9.96 7.10
N THR A 86 5.19 9.78 5.83
CA THR A 86 5.65 8.48 5.34
C THR A 86 7.05 8.13 5.82
N HIS A 87 7.89 9.12 6.11
CA HIS A 87 9.25 8.92 6.58
C HIS A 87 9.32 8.47 8.05
N ILE A 88 8.29 8.77 8.85
CA ILE A 88 8.26 8.42 10.28
C ILE A 88 7.45 7.16 10.60
N ILE A 89 6.85 6.50 9.59
CA ILE A 89 6.11 5.27 9.83
C ILE A 89 7.07 4.13 10.19
N GLY A 90 7.01 3.68 11.44
CA GLY A 90 7.78 2.55 11.94
C GLY A 90 9.27 2.63 11.61
N GLY A 91 9.88 1.49 11.34
CA GLY A 91 11.23 1.44 10.78
C GLY A 91 11.18 1.43 9.26
N TRP A 92 12.30 1.72 8.63
CA TRP A 92 12.39 1.77 7.16
C TRP A 92 12.11 0.43 6.46
N GLN A 93 12.17 -0.68 7.19
CA GLN A 93 11.74 -1.98 6.66
C GLN A 93 10.22 -2.04 6.41
N ILE A 94 9.46 -1.17 7.07
CA ILE A 94 8.00 -1.11 6.97
C ILE A 94 7.57 -0.14 5.87
N GLN A 95 8.38 0.86 5.62
CA GLN A 95 8.12 1.92 4.66
C GLN A 95 8.24 1.44 3.21
#